data_a8f74168d3318b6d1c8b0c162767b603
#
_entry.id   a8f74168d3318b6d1c8b0c162767b603
#
_cell.length_a   1.000
_cell.length_b   1.000
_cell.length_c   1.000
_cell.angle_alpha   90.00
_cell.angle_beta   90.00
_cell.angle_gamma   90.00
#
_symmetry.space_group_name_H-M   'P 1'
#
loop_
_entity.id
_entity.type
_entity.pdbx_description
1 polymer ?
#
loop_
_entity_poly.entity_id
_entity_poly.type
_entity_poly.pdbx_seq_one_letter_code
_entity_poly.pdbx_strand_id
1 'polypeptide(L)'
;EALFPAARQLFWKKQRFPIADAHYAMGFAFLAQTSGNQAHYDRAVHFLAVLEQTRCASYRHAGWGYPFDWVTRNGVMNAQTPLITSTPYVYEAMDAVYRLDGDRRWLRTMESAAEHAFSEIPDLMLGADEACCAYNPHDTGFRVVNASAYRAFLLFSAATQFDRDDYAAAARRNLNYVLRAQSADGSWPYATDGVRDFVDHFHTCFVLKALAKVETLTSDTAIRQAIESGVAYYVRQLFDESGRPRPFAVAPRLTVYRHELYDYAECINLATLLRGRFAALDQRLASTLDDLFARWRKSDGSFRSRKLILGWDNVPMHRWAQAQLFRSLAFFQAARLESVGSTL
;
A
#
# COMPACT_ATOMS: atom_id res chain seq x y z
N GLU A 1 25.23 -9.17 0.42
CA GLU A 1 24.19 -9.19 1.47
C GLU A 1 23.26 -10.40 1.36
N ALA A 2 22.79 -10.78 0.17
CA ALA A 2 21.89 -11.92 0.01
C ALA A 2 22.45 -13.24 0.53
N LEU A 3 23.77 -13.46 0.41
CA LEU A 3 24.46 -14.66 0.90
C LEU A 3 24.83 -14.55 2.39
N PHE A 4 25.13 -13.36 2.87
CA PHE A 4 25.56 -13.08 4.26
C PHE A 4 24.77 -11.91 4.84
N PRO A 5 23.51 -12.09 5.22
CA PRO A 5 22.63 -11.01 5.71
C PRO A 5 23.20 -10.26 6.92
N ALA A 6 23.93 -10.94 7.81
CA ALA A 6 24.54 -10.34 9.00
C ALA A 6 25.61 -9.28 8.66
N ALA A 7 26.25 -9.35 7.49
CA ALA A 7 27.26 -8.37 7.06
C ALA A 7 26.67 -6.94 6.96
N ARG A 8 25.37 -6.78 6.78
CA ARG A 8 24.71 -5.46 6.78
C ARG A 8 24.94 -4.67 8.06
N GLN A 9 25.02 -5.37 9.22
CA GLN A 9 25.21 -4.72 10.52
C GLN A 9 26.57 -4.03 10.64
N LEU A 10 27.55 -4.41 9.81
CA LEU A 10 28.87 -3.79 9.77
C LEU A 10 28.86 -2.43 9.03
N PHE A 11 27.94 -2.24 8.11
CA PHE A 11 27.95 -1.10 7.19
C PHE A 11 26.75 -0.16 7.37
N TRP A 12 25.64 -0.65 7.91
CA TRP A 12 24.37 0.09 7.95
C TRP A 12 23.82 0.16 9.37
N LYS A 13 23.52 1.39 9.82
CA LYS A 13 22.76 1.59 11.07
C LYS A 13 21.31 1.16 10.86
N LYS A 14 20.71 0.57 11.91
CA LYS A 14 19.27 0.29 11.92
C LYS A 14 18.49 1.61 11.86
N GLN A 15 17.51 1.68 10.98
CA GLN A 15 16.62 2.84 10.82
C GLN A 15 15.18 2.40 10.96
N ARG A 16 14.34 3.30 11.49
CA ARG A 16 12.89 3.12 11.51
C ARG A 16 12.34 3.52 10.14
N PHE A 17 11.38 2.75 9.67
CA PHE A 17 10.67 3.02 8.43
C PHE A 17 9.19 3.28 8.72
N PRO A 18 8.68 4.52 8.58
CA PRO A 18 7.30 4.83 8.91
C PRO A 18 6.28 3.93 8.22
N ILE A 19 6.48 3.62 6.94
CA ILE A 19 5.58 2.71 6.21
C ILE A 19 5.57 1.29 6.80
N ALA A 20 6.71 0.78 7.28
CA ALA A 20 6.76 -0.53 7.93
C ALA A 20 6.09 -0.48 9.32
N ASP A 21 6.30 0.59 10.08
CA ASP A 21 5.67 0.80 11.38
C ASP A 21 4.14 0.91 11.23
N ALA A 22 3.64 1.59 10.19
CA ALA A 22 2.21 1.63 9.87
C ALA A 22 1.64 0.24 9.56
N HIS A 23 2.35 -0.57 8.79
CA HIS A 23 1.91 -1.95 8.51
C HIS A 23 1.91 -2.83 9.77
N TYR A 24 2.90 -2.68 10.64
CA TYR A 24 2.88 -3.39 11.93
C TYR A 24 1.73 -2.93 12.83
N ALA A 25 1.46 -1.62 12.91
CA ALA A 25 0.33 -1.09 13.66
C ALA A 25 -0.99 -1.69 13.17
N MET A 26 -1.25 -1.64 11.84
CA MET A 26 -2.46 -2.24 11.26
C MET A 26 -2.56 -3.75 11.51
N GLY A 27 -1.47 -4.49 11.29
CA GLY A 27 -1.48 -5.94 11.51
C GLY A 27 -1.78 -6.30 12.96
N PHE A 28 -1.21 -5.60 13.93
CA PHE A 28 -1.52 -5.79 15.35
C PHE A 28 -2.94 -5.33 15.71
N ALA A 29 -3.47 -4.28 15.08
CA ALA A 29 -4.86 -3.88 15.25
C ALA A 29 -5.84 -4.97 14.77
N PHE A 30 -5.61 -5.58 13.60
CA PHE A 30 -6.40 -6.72 13.12
C PHE A 30 -6.32 -7.93 14.06
N LEU A 31 -5.13 -8.24 14.60
CA LEU A 31 -4.99 -9.31 15.58
C LEU A 31 -5.69 -8.98 16.91
N ALA A 32 -5.65 -7.73 17.37
CA ALA A 32 -6.38 -7.29 18.56
C ALA A 32 -7.89 -7.43 18.37
N GLN A 33 -8.41 -6.98 17.23
CA GLN A 33 -9.83 -7.10 16.87
C GLN A 33 -10.31 -8.54 16.91
N THR A 34 -9.52 -9.48 16.40
CA THR A 34 -9.94 -10.88 16.28
C THR A 34 -9.73 -11.72 17.54
N SER A 35 -8.71 -11.39 18.34
CA SER A 35 -8.34 -12.19 19.52
C SER A 35 -8.79 -11.60 20.84
N GLY A 36 -9.17 -10.31 20.87
CA GLY A 36 -9.40 -9.57 22.11
C GLY A 36 -8.15 -9.44 23.01
N ASN A 37 -6.98 -9.81 22.50
CA ASN A 37 -5.74 -9.83 23.29
C ASN A 37 -5.15 -8.42 23.44
N GLN A 38 -5.11 -7.94 24.66
CA GLN A 38 -4.56 -6.63 25.03
C GLN A 38 -3.12 -6.43 24.55
N ALA A 39 -2.29 -7.48 24.56
CA ALA A 39 -0.90 -7.39 24.09
C ALA A 39 -0.79 -7.03 22.59
N HIS A 40 -1.76 -7.43 21.77
CA HIS A 40 -1.80 -7.03 20.36
C HIS A 40 -2.19 -5.55 20.23
N TYR A 41 -3.18 -5.10 20.97
CA TYR A 41 -3.56 -3.69 21.02
C TYR A 41 -2.39 -2.81 21.48
N ASP A 42 -1.73 -3.17 22.58
CA ASP A 42 -0.56 -2.44 23.10
C ASP A 42 0.56 -2.32 22.06
N ARG A 43 0.77 -3.37 21.26
CA ARG A 43 1.72 -3.35 20.14
C ARG A 43 1.29 -2.40 19.02
N ALA A 44 0.01 -2.38 18.66
CA ALA A 44 -0.50 -1.44 17.67
C ALA A 44 -0.29 0.01 18.13
N VAL A 45 -0.66 0.33 19.37
CA VAL A 45 -0.45 1.66 19.99
C VAL A 45 1.03 2.03 20.07
N HIS A 46 1.91 1.08 20.41
CA HIS A 46 3.37 1.31 20.40
C HIS A 46 3.86 1.78 19.03
N PHE A 47 3.44 1.12 17.93
CA PHE A 47 3.85 1.53 16.59
C PHE A 47 3.26 2.89 16.18
N LEU A 48 2.03 3.22 16.60
CA LEU A 48 1.48 4.56 16.39
C LEU A 48 2.28 5.63 17.15
N ALA A 49 2.68 5.36 18.39
CA ALA A 49 3.54 6.29 19.14
C ALA A 49 4.90 6.53 18.46
N VAL A 50 5.47 5.49 17.81
CA VAL A 50 6.69 5.63 16.99
C VAL A 50 6.41 6.47 15.74
N LEU A 51 5.26 6.29 15.09
CA LEU A 51 4.88 7.09 13.92
C LEU A 51 4.73 8.57 14.27
N GLU A 52 4.16 8.92 15.42
CA GLU A 52 4.12 10.31 15.90
C GLU A 52 5.53 10.92 16.06
N GLN A 53 6.51 10.13 16.54
CA GLN A 53 7.89 10.57 16.72
C GLN A 53 8.67 10.69 15.40
N THR A 54 8.27 9.93 14.36
CA THR A 54 8.97 9.88 13.06
C THR A 54 8.30 10.73 11.99
N ARG A 55 7.35 11.58 12.36
CA ARG A 55 6.72 12.55 11.49
C ARG A 55 7.77 13.51 10.91
N CYS A 56 7.61 13.92 9.66
CA CYS A 56 8.47 14.91 9.01
C CYS A 56 8.28 16.28 9.68
N ALA A 57 9.25 16.70 10.50
CA ALA A 57 9.10 17.85 11.40
C ALA A 57 9.09 19.22 10.69
N SER A 58 9.64 19.32 9.48
CA SER A 58 9.78 20.58 8.73
C SER A 58 8.50 21.00 7.97
N TYR A 59 7.41 20.26 8.13
CA TYR A 59 6.14 20.51 7.45
C TYR A 59 5.07 20.91 8.46
N ARG A 60 4.12 21.73 8.01
CA ARG A 60 3.05 22.25 8.87
C ARG A 60 2.13 21.13 9.34
N HIS A 61 1.80 20.22 8.43
CA HIS A 61 0.88 19.12 8.67
C HIS A 61 1.61 17.79 8.75
N ALA A 62 0.93 16.74 9.23
CA ALA A 62 1.54 15.45 9.48
C ALA A 62 1.74 14.66 8.21
N GLY A 63 3.00 14.42 7.84
CA GLY A 63 3.38 13.59 6.71
C GLY A 63 4.58 12.70 7.05
N TRP A 64 4.76 11.61 6.32
CA TRP A 64 5.82 10.63 6.54
C TRP A 64 6.55 10.29 5.26
N GLY A 65 7.86 10.22 5.35
CA GLY A 65 8.77 9.91 4.26
C GLY A 65 9.83 8.90 4.63
N TYR A 66 10.87 8.82 3.80
CA TYR A 66 12.00 7.94 4.07
C TYR A 66 12.98 8.56 5.06
N PRO A 67 13.64 7.73 5.90
CA PRO A 67 14.63 8.19 6.86
C PRO A 67 16.02 8.46 6.23
N PHE A 68 16.15 8.44 4.91
CA PHE A 68 17.39 8.61 4.16
C PHE A 68 17.12 9.33 2.83
N ASP A 69 18.17 9.91 2.26
CA ASP A 69 18.12 10.51 0.94
C ASP A 69 17.92 9.45 -0.14
N TRP A 70 16.97 9.70 -1.03
CA TRP A 70 16.67 8.81 -2.14
C TRP A 70 17.06 9.44 -3.46
N VAL A 71 18.05 8.85 -4.12
CA VAL A 71 18.51 9.29 -5.45
C VAL A 71 17.54 8.77 -6.51
N THR A 72 16.97 9.67 -7.27
CA THR A 72 16.08 9.39 -8.40
C THR A 72 16.69 9.91 -9.70
N ARG A 73 16.08 9.62 -10.84
CA ARG A 73 16.49 10.22 -12.12
C ARG A 73 16.32 11.74 -12.16
N ASN A 74 15.42 12.28 -11.35
CA ASN A 74 15.09 13.71 -11.32
C ASN A 74 15.80 14.46 -10.18
N GLY A 75 16.80 13.84 -9.56
CA GLY A 75 17.56 14.42 -8.46
C GLY A 75 17.44 13.64 -7.16
N VAL A 76 17.88 14.27 -6.08
CA VAL A 76 17.85 13.68 -4.74
C VAL A 76 16.59 14.15 -4.03
N MET A 77 15.81 13.17 -3.55
CA MET A 77 14.75 13.41 -2.59
C MET A 77 15.35 13.28 -1.19
N ASN A 78 15.38 14.36 -0.46
CA ASN A 78 16.01 14.42 0.86
C ASN A 78 15.26 13.54 1.88
N ALA A 79 15.99 13.04 2.86
CA ALA A 79 15.42 12.39 4.03
C ALA A 79 14.37 13.30 4.68
N GLN A 80 13.35 12.67 5.30
CA GLN A 80 12.24 13.38 5.94
C GLN A 80 11.38 14.24 4.99
N THR A 81 11.43 14.00 3.67
CA THR A 81 10.45 14.55 2.74
C THR A 81 9.20 13.66 2.77
N PRO A 82 8.00 14.17 3.14
CA PRO A 82 6.82 13.36 3.21
C PRO A 82 6.36 12.90 1.82
N LEU A 83 5.89 11.65 1.74
CA LEU A 83 5.48 11.02 0.50
C LEU A 83 3.99 10.71 0.55
N ILE A 84 3.28 11.05 -0.52
CA ILE A 84 1.86 10.69 -0.65
C ILE A 84 1.63 9.17 -0.73
N THR A 85 2.66 8.40 -0.99
CA THR A 85 2.61 6.94 -0.98
C THR A 85 2.93 6.31 0.38
N SER A 86 3.30 7.10 1.39
CA SER A 86 3.56 6.66 2.77
C SER A 86 2.48 7.14 3.74
N THR A 87 2.10 8.41 3.64
CA THR A 87 1.15 9.08 4.54
C THR A 87 -0.22 8.37 4.63
N PRO A 88 -0.83 7.87 3.53
CA PRO A 88 -2.11 7.15 3.62
C PRO A 88 -2.05 5.86 4.43
N TYR A 89 -0.92 5.16 4.46
CA TYR A 89 -0.79 3.97 5.31
C TYR A 89 -0.76 4.32 6.79
N VAL A 90 -0.19 5.47 7.15
CA VAL A 90 -0.21 5.94 8.55
C VAL A 90 -1.62 6.37 8.93
N TYR A 91 -2.34 7.06 8.04
CA TYR A 91 -3.74 7.39 8.22
C TYR A 91 -4.58 6.13 8.48
N GLU A 92 -4.44 5.09 7.63
CA GLU A 92 -5.13 3.81 7.82
C GLU A 92 -4.76 3.10 9.12
N ALA A 93 -3.50 3.17 9.54
CA ALA A 93 -3.07 2.58 10.80
C ALA A 93 -3.71 3.26 12.01
N MET A 94 -3.86 4.58 11.98
CA MET A 94 -4.56 5.34 13.02
C MET A 94 -6.06 5.06 13.01
N ASP A 95 -6.70 5.00 11.84
CA ASP A 95 -8.10 4.62 11.71
C ASP A 95 -8.37 3.21 12.26
N ALA A 96 -7.50 2.25 11.95
CA ALA A 96 -7.64 0.88 12.45
C ALA A 96 -7.59 0.80 13.99
N VAL A 97 -6.74 1.58 14.65
CA VAL A 97 -6.67 1.63 16.12
C VAL A 97 -7.82 2.46 16.70
N TYR A 98 -8.17 3.59 16.07
CA TYR A 98 -9.31 4.41 16.47
C TYR A 98 -10.63 3.60 16.51
N ARG A 99 -10.82 2.71 15.53
CA ARG A 99 -11.99 1.81 15.51
C ARG A 99 -12.02 0.80 16.67
N LEU A 100 -10.88 0.53 17.29
CA LEU A 100 -10.78 -0.36 18.46
C LEU A 100 -11.04 0.36 19.77
N ASP A 101 -10.51 1.59 19.92
CA ASP A 101 -10.46 2.28 21.22
C ASP A 101 -11.32 3.56 21.31
N GLY A 102 -11.71 4.14 20.16
CA GLY A 102 -12.45 5.40 20.10
C GLY A 102 -11.64 6.62 20.56
N ASP A 103 -10.32 6.50 20.75
CA ASP A 103 -9.49 7.59 21.26
C ASP A 103 -9.31 8.69 20.20
N ARG A 104 -9.91 9.84 20.48
CA ARG A 104 -9.91 11.00 19.58
C ARG A 104 -8.53 11.61 19.33
N ARG A 105 -7.48 11.21 20.07
CA ARG A 105 -6.10 11.63 19.75
C ARG A 105 -5.69 11.20 18.34
N TRP A 106 -6.14 10.02 17.88
CA TRP A 106 -5.84 9.52 16.55
C TRP A 106 -6.49 10.36 15.45
N LEU A 107 -7.72 10.82 15.69
CA LEU A 107 -8.42 11.71 14.75
C LEU A 107 -7.66 13.00 14.48
N ARG A 108 -7.02 13.60 15.48
CA ARG A 108 -6.22 14.84 15.29
C ARG A 108 -5.06 14.63 14.33
N THR A 109 -4.38 13.49 14.44
CA THR A 109 -3.26 13.19 13.53
C THR A 109 -3.76 12.78 12.16
N MET A 110 -4.89 12.06 12.08
CA MET A 110 -5.55 11.73 10.81
C MET A 110 -5.99 13.01 10.07
N GLU A 111 -6.59 13.97 10.74
CA GLU A 111 -6.99 15.26 10.19
C GLU A 111 -5.77 16.04 9.67
N SER A 112 -4.69 16.09 10.47
CA SER A 112 -3.44 16.71 10.04
C SER A 112 -2.80 16.01 8.83
N ALA A 113 -2.89 14.68 8.74
CA ALA A 113 -2.41 13.91 7.58
C ALA A 113 -3.25 14.18 6.32
N ALA A 114 -4.56 14.34 6.49
CA ALA A 114 -5.46 14.72 5.40
C ALA A 114 -5.17 16.15 4.92
N GLU A 115 -4.97 17.09 5.85
CA GLU A 115 -4.62 18.46 5.51
C GLU A 115 -3.26 18.55 4.81
N HIS A 116 -2.26 17.73 5.22
CA HIS A 116 -1.00 17.59 4.48
C HIS A 116 -1.24 17.14 3.03
N ALA A 117 -2.02 16.08 2.85
CA ALA A 117 -2.33 15.56 1.53
C ALA A 117 -3.12 16.56 0.68
N PHE A 118 -3.98 17.39 1.27
CA PHE A 118 -4.80 18.37 0.61
C PHE A 118 -4.02 19.64 0.23
N SER A 119 -3.32 20.25 1.19
CA SER A 119 -2.77 21.61 1.04
C SER A 119 -1.27 21.64 0.72
N GLU A 120 -0.50 20.61 1.12
CA GLU A 120 0.96 20.60 0.92
C GLU A 120 1.41 19.71 -0.26
N ILE A 121 0.53 18.81 -0.76
CA ILE A 121 0.81 18.02 -1.98
C ILE A 121 0.15 18.69 -3.18
N PRO A 122 0.94 19.26 -4.13
CA PRO A 122 0.40 19.98 -5.27
C PRO A 122 -0.41 19.08 -6.23
N ASP A 123 -1.43 19.67 -6.86
CA ASP A 123 -2.13 19.11 -8.02
C ASP A 123 -1.53 19.65 -9.33
N LEU A 124 -1.31 18.77 -10.29
CA LEU A 124 -1.11 19.12 -11.69
C LEU A 124 -2.46 18.95 -12.41
N MET A 125 -3.12 20.06 -12.72
CA MET A 125 -4.38 20.06 -13.46
C MET A 125 -4.17 19.58 -14.90
N LEU A 126 -4.96 18.59 -15.33
CA LEU A 126 -4.96 18.02 -16.67
C LEU A 126 -6.25 18.39 -17.45
N GLY A 127 -7.25 18.88 -16.74
CA GLY A 127 -8.54 19.31 -17.23
C GLY A 127 -9.31 20.05 -16.13
N ALA A 128 -10.54 20.43 -16.40
CA ALA A 128 -11.39 21.12 -15.42
C ALA A 128 -11.73 20.24 -14.21
N ASP A 129 -11.90 18.95 -14.43
CA ASP A 129 -12.33 17.94 -13.46
C ASP A 129 -11.28 16.83 -13.22
N GLU A 130 -10.04 17.03 -13.68
CA GLU A 130 -8.98 16.04 -13.64
C GLU A 130 -7.65 16.64 -13.20
N ALA A 131 -7.02 15.99 -12.22
CA ALA A 131 -5.68 16.34 -11.77
C ALA A 131 -4.90 15.09 -11.33
N CYS A 132 -3.61 15.01 -11.65
CA CYS A 132 -2.71 14.11 -10.96
C CYS A 132 -2.01 14.84 -9.83
N CYS A 133 -1.77 14.19 -8.71
CA CYS A 133 -1.03 14.78 -7.61
C CYS A 133 0.49 14.59 -7.77
N ALA A 134 1.24 15.48 -7.14
CA ALA A 134 2.66 15.32 -6.93
C ALA A 134 2.98 14.15 -5.99
N TYR A 135 4.19 13.61 -6.09
CA TYR A 135 4.64 12.51 -5.22
C TYR A 135 5.03 12.98 -3.82
N ASN A 136 5.46 14.24 -3.73
CA ASN A 136 5.84 14.95 -2.50
C ASN A 136 5.65 16.46 -2.68
N PRO A 137 5.78 17.29 -1.62
CA PRO A 137 5.52 18.73 -1.68
C PRO A 137 6.40 19.53 -2.69
N HIS A 138 7.53 18.99 -3.08
CA HIS A 138 8.51 19.69 -3.95
C HIS A 138 8.49 19.21 -5.40
N ASP A 139 7.66 18.22 -5.69
CA ASP A 139 7.64 17.57 -6.99
C ASP A 139 6.57 18.16 -7.89
N THR A 140 6.90 18.36 -9.16
CA THR A 140 6.02 19.05 -10.12
C THR A 140 5.67 18.22 -11.36
N GLY A 141 6.07 16.95 -11.46
CA GLY A 141 5.96 16.32 -12.77
C GLY A 141 5.73 14.82 -12.85
N PHE A 142 5.49 14.15 -11.74
CA PHE A 142 5.62 12.69 -11.77
C PHE A 142 4.46 11.90 -12.38
N ARG A 143 3.27 12.39 -12.53
CA ARG A 143 2.11 11.68 -13.12
C ARG A 143 1.99 10.19 -12.72
N VAL A 144 2.39 9.87 -11.48
CA VAL A 144 2.38 8.51 -10.95
C VAL A 144 0.96 8.12 -10.59
N VAL A 145 0.44 7.05 -11.20
CA VAL A 145 -0.98 6.70 -11.08
C VAL A 145 -1.36 6.30 -9.66
N ASN A 146 -0.57 5.44 -9.02
CA ASN A 146 -0.88 5.01 -7.65
C ASN A 146 -0.73 6.13 -6.61
N ALA A 147 0.07 7.16 -6.86
CA ALA A 147 0.15 8.35 -5.98
C ALA A 147 -1.21 9.07 -5.93
N SER A 148 -1.82 9.32 -7.09
CA SER A 148 -3.15 9.91 -7.19
C SER A 148 -4.25 8.99 -6.62
N ALA A 149 -4.13 7.67 -6.82
CA ALA A 149 -5.06 6.71 -6.23
C ALA A 149 -5.02 6.73 -4.69
N TYR A 150 -3.83 6.77 -4.09
CA TYR A 150 -3.66 6.87 -2.64
C TYR A 150 -4.21 8.19 -2.08
N ARG A 151 -3.91 9.31 -2.75
CA ARG A 151 -4.42 10.61 -2.31
C ARG A 151 -5.94 10.67 -2.42
N ALA A 152 -6.51 10.16 -3.51
CA ALA A 152 -7.96 10.10 -3.68
C ALA A 152 -8.62 9.32 -2.55
N PHE A 153 -8.11 8.12 -2.23
CA PHE A 153 -8.62 7.32 -1.12
C PHE A 153 -8.52 8.06 0.23
N LEU A 154 -7.35 8.61 0.56
CA LEU A 154 -7.16 9.32 1.82
C LEU A 154 -8.12 10.49 1.95
N LEU A 155 -8.24 11.32 0.91
CA LEU A 155 -9.09 12.52 0.94
C LEU A 155 -10.59 12.17 0.92
N PHE A 156 -11.06 11.13 0.22
CA PHE A 156 -12.45 10.68 0.35
C PHE A 156 -12.75 10.13 1.75
N SER A 157 -11.83 9.36 2.32
CA SER A 157 -11.98 8.87 3.69
C SER A 157 -12.06 10.02 4.70
N ALA A 158 -11.16 11.01 4.56
CA ALA A 158 -11.12 12.19 5.42
C ALA A 158 -12.33 13.12 5.21
N ALA A 159 -12.83 13.25 3.97
CA ALA A 159 -14.04 14.01 3.65
C ALA A 159 -15.24 13.48 4.44
N THR A 160 -15.40 12.15 4.45
CA THR A 160 -16.47 11.49 5.23
C THR A 160 -16.24 11.62 6.75
N GLN A 161 -14.99 11.45 7.21
CA GLN A 161 -14.66 11.46 8.65
C GLN A 161 -14.79 12.85 9.28
N PHE A 162 -14.46 13.92 8.52
CA PHE A 162 -14.35 15.29 9.02
C PHE A 162 -15.36 16.26 8.42
N ASP A 163 -16.32 15.79 7.61
CA ASP A 163 -17.36 16.59 6.93
C ASP A 163 -16.76 17.73 6.09
N ARG A 164 -15.88 17.37 5.13
CA ARG A 164 -15.09 18.29 4.30
C ARG A 164 -15.33 18.09 2.80
N ASP A 165 -16.21 18.88 2.21
CA ASP A 165 -16.54 18.84 0.77
C ASP A 165 -15.35 19.20 -0.13
N ASP A 166 -14.45 20.07 0.30
CA ASP A 166 -13.26 20.45 -0.44
C ASP A 166 -12.26 19.28 -0.58
N TYR A 167 -12.17 18.42 0.43
CA TYR A 167 -11.41 17.16 0.33
C TYR A 167 -12.05 16.22 -0.70
N ALA A 168 -13.38 16.08 -0.67
CA ALA A 168 -14.09 15.25 -1.64
C ALA A 168 -13.89 15.76 -3.08
N ALA A 169 -13.91 17.07 -3.29
CA ALA A 169 -13.68 17.68 -4.60
C ALA A 169 -12.24 17.43 -5.12
N ALA A 170 -11.22 17.57 -4.26
CA ALA A 170 -9.84 17.26 -4.63
C ALA A 170 -9.66 15.76 -4.91
N ALA A 171 -10.22 14.89 -4.07
CA ALA A 171 -10.22 13.45 -4.25
C ALA A 171 -10.84 13.03 -5.59
N ARG A 172 -11.97 13.66 -5.97
CA ARG A 172 -12.67 13.39 -7.24
C ARG A 172 -11.78 13.69 -8.44
N ARG A 173 -11.05 14.80 -8.45
CA ARG A 173 -10.14 15.12 -9.56
C ARG A 173 -9.01 14.07 -9.69
N ASN A 174 -8.44 13.63 -8.58
CA ASN A 174 -7.43 12.59 -8.61
C ASN A 174 -7.99 11.21 -9.03
N LEU A 175 -9.20 10.88 -8.59
CA LEU A 175 -9.90 9.67 -9.02
C LEU A 175 -10.15 9.69 -10.53
N ASN A 176 -10.63 10.80 -11.09
CA ASN A 176 -10.87 10.92 -12.53
C ASN A 176 -9.59 10.68 -13.35
N TYR A 177 -8.45 11.19 -12.88
CA TYR A 177 -7.15 10.89 -13.47
C TYR A 177 -6.84 9.38 -13.43
N VAL A 178 -7.04 8.71 -12.29
CA VAL A 178 -6.78 7.27 -12.15
C VAL A 178 -7.67 6.45 -13.08
N LEU A 179 -8.96 6.80 -13.21
CA LEU A 179 -9.89 6.12 -14.11
C LEU A 179 -9.49 6.31 -15.58
N ARG A 180 -9.09 7.51 -15.98
CA ARG A 180 -8.65 7.81 -17.36
C ARG A 180 -7.29 7.19 -17.69
N ALA A 181 -6.43 6.97 -16.70
CA ALA A 181 -5.14 6.33 -16.89
C ALA A 181 -5.24 4.81 -17.15
N GLN A 182 -6.43 4.22 -16.97
CA GLN A 182 -6.64 2.81 -17.25
C GLN A 182 -6.62 2.54 -18.76
N SER A 183 -5.79 1.62 -19.20
CA SER A 183 -5.72 1.18 -20.60
C SER A 183 -6.93 0.30 -20.97
N ALA A 184 -7.20 0.16 -22.27
CA ALA A 184 -8.33 -0.63 -22.76
C ALA A 184 -8.27 -2.13 -22.36
N ASP A 185 -7.08 -2.66 -22.08
CA ASP A 185 -6.89 -4.03 -21.60
C ASP A 185 -7.12 -4.21 -20.09
N GLY A 186 -7.39 -3.11 -19.35
CA GLY A 186 -7.62 -3.05 -17.92
C GLY A 186 -6.38 -2.71 -17.09
N SER A 187 -5.20 -2.56 -17.69
CA SER A 187 -3.96 -2.24 -16.99
C SER A 187 -3.84 -0.76 -16.61
N TRP A 188 -2.96 -0.48 -15.65
CA TRP A 188 -2.46 0.87 -15.39
C TRP A 188 -0.94 0.88 -15.55
N PRO A 189 -0.37 1.80 -16.34
CA PRO A 189 1.06 2.05 -16.30
C PRO A 189 1.45 2.65 -14.94
N TYR A 190 2.70 2.49 -14.54
CA TYR A 190 3.20 3.15 -13.32
C TYR A 190 2.99 4.67 -13.36
N ALA A 191 3.27 5.28 -14.52
CA ALA A 191 3.03 6.71 -14.75
C ALA A 191 2.54 6.96 -16.19
N THR A 192 1.86 8.09 -16.40
CA THR A 192 1.37 8.52 -17.73
C THR A 192 2.28 9.56 -18.39
N ASP A 193 3.58 9.49 -18.12
CA ASP A 193 4.58 10.43 -18.65
C ASP A 193 5.22 9.99 -19.98
N GLY A 194 4.82 8.84 -20.51
CA GLY A 194 5.36 8.25 -21.74
C GLY A 194 6.77 7.63 -21.61
N VAL A 195 7.33 7.58 -20.40
CA VAL A 195 8.67 7.04 -20.11
C VAL A 195 8.61 5.88 -19.12
N ARG A 196 7.74 5.97 -18.11
CA ARG A 196 7.60 4.98 -17.04
C ARG A 196 6.30 4.19 -17.20
N ASP A 197 6.15 3.56 -18.35
CA ASP A 197 4.97 2.83 -18.81
C ASP A 197 4.92 1.36 -18.34
N PHE A 198 5.88 0.95 -17.51
CA PHE A 198 5.90 -0.41 -16.98
C PHE A 198 4.64 -0.71 -16.14
N VAL A 199 4.26 -1.99 -16.13
CA VAL A 199 3.13 -2.52 -15.35
C VAL A 199 3.66 -3.60 -14.43
N ASP A 200 3.63 -3.36 -13.14
CA ASP A 200 4.10 -4.30 -12.13
C ASP A 200 2.98 -4.76 -11.19
N HIS A 201 3.31 -5.75 -10.40
CA HIS A 201 2.37 -6.43 -9.53
C HIS A 201 1.83 -5.52 -8.42
N PHE A 202 2.73 -4.95 -7.62
CA PHE A 202 2.32 -4.23 -6.41
C PHE A 202 1.71 -2.85 -6.71
N HIS A 203 2.16 -2.11 -7.76
CA HIS A 203 1.50 -0.87 -8.14
C HIS A 203 0.10 -1.10 -8.70
N THR A 204 -0.12 -2.19 -9.45
CA THR A 204 -1.47 -2.61 -9.86
C THR A 204 -2.36 -2.91 -8.64
N CYS A 205 -1.83 -3.64 -7.65
CA CYS A 205 -2.55 -3.88 -6.39
C CYS A 205 -2.86 -2.58 -5.63
N PHE A 206 -1.94 -1.60 -5.64
CA PHE A 206 -2.17 -0.32 -4.97
C PHE A 206 -3.35 0.44 -5.56
N VAL A 207 -3.41 0.52 -6.89
CA VAL A 207 -4.52 1.19 -7.59
C VAL A 207 -5.83 0.46 -7.30
N LEU A 208 -5.88 -0.86 -7.49
CA LEU A 208 -7.08 -1.66 -7.25
C LEU A 208 -7.58 -1.57 -5.81
N LYS A 209 -6.68 -1.60 -4.82
CA LYS A 209 -7.06 -1.45 -3.41
C LYS A 209 -7.59 -0.07 -3.08
N ALA A 210 -6.98 0.98 -3.63
CA ALA A 210 -7.46 2.35 -3.46
C ALA A 210 -8.86 2.51 -4.08
N LEU A 211 -9.06 2.03 -5.31
CA LEU A 211 -10.37 2.05 -5.96
C LEU A 211 -11.43 1.26 -5.19
N ALA A 212 -11.10 0.05 -4.72
CA ALA A 212 -12.03 -0.77 -3.93
C ALA A 212 -12.49 -0.07 -2.64
N LYS A 213 -11.60 0.65 -1.96
CA LYS A 213 -11.92 1.44 -0.77
C LYS A 213 -12.76 2.68 -1.12
N VAL A 214 -12.43 3.38 -2.21
CA VAL A 214 -13.22 4.54 -2.68
C VAL A 214 -14.61 4.10 -3.12
N GLU A 215 -14.76 2.93 -3.76
CA GLU A 215 -16.06 2.39 -4.14
C GLU A 215 -17.00 2.26 -2.93
N THR A 216 -16.50 1.86 -1.76
CA THR A 216 -17.33 1.76 -0.54
C THR A 216 -17.77 3.12 0.02
N LEU A 217 -17.07 4.20 -0.34
CA LEU A 217 -17.36 5.55 0.13
C LEU A 217 -18.26 6.33 -0.84
N THR A 218 -18.27 5.98 -2.13
CA THR A 218 -18.88 6.83 -3.18
C THR A 218 -19.98 6.15 -4.00
N SER A 219 -20.07 4.82 -4.00
CA SER A 219 -21.02 4.01 -4.81
C SER A 219 -20.96 4.32 -6.33
N ASP A 220 -19.79 4.74 -6.85
CA ASP A 220 -19.59 5.15 -8.24
C ASP A 220 -19.45 3.92 -9.16
N THR A 221 -20.31 3.82 -10.18
CA THR A 221 -20.30 2.68 -11.12
C THR A 221 -19.07 2.65 -12.02
N ALA A 222 -18.46 3.79 -12.34
CA ALA A 222 -17.22 3.82 -13.12
C ALA A 222 -16.05 3.18 -12.36
N ILE A 223 -16.01 3.35 -11.04
CA ILE A 223 -15.01 2.68 -10.19
C ILE A 223 -15.21 1.17 -10.25
N ARG A 224 -16.43 0.69 -10.15
CA ARG A 224 -16.75 -0.74 -10.23
C ARG A 224 -16.27 -1.35 -11.55
N GLN A 225 -16.56 -0.71 -12.67
CA GLN A 225 -16.12 -1.16 -14.00
C GLN A 225 -14.59 -1.17 -14.12
N ALA A 226 -13.93 -0.15 -13.57
CA ALA A 226 -12.46 -0.08 -13.55
C ALA A 226 -11.85 -1.21 -12.70
N ILE A 227 -12.44 -1.54 -11.54
CA ILE A 227 -12.02 -2.68 -10.72
C ILE A 227 -12.21 -3.99 -11.48
N GLU A 228 -13.35 -4.22 -12.11
CA GLU A 228 -13.65 -5.45 -12.87
C GLU A 228 -12.62 -5.66 -13.99
N SER A 229 -12.39 -4.64 -14.81
CA SER A 229 -11.39 -4.69 -15.90
C SER A 229 -9.98 -4.89 -15.35
N GLY A 230 -9.62 -4.17 -14.28
CA GLY A 230 -8.31 -4.25 -13.65
C GLY A 230 -8.04 -5.61 -13.00
N VAL A 231 -9.01 -6.20 -12.30
CA VAL A 231 -8.89 -7.54 -11.73
C VAL A 231 -8.78 -8.60 -12.84
N ALA A 232 -9.53 -8.47 -13.93
CA ALA A 232 -9.41 -9.37 -15.08
C ALA A 232 -8.01 -9.31 -15.71
N TYR A 233 -7.44 -8.12 -15.87
CA TYR A 233 -6.04 -7.94 -16.30
C TYR A 233 -5.06 -8.56 -15.29
N TYR A 234 -5.19 -8.22 -14.02
CA TYR A 234 -4.33 -8.66 -12.93
C TYR A 234 -4.20 -10.18 -12.86
N VAL A 235 -5.34 -10.89 -12.83
CA VAL A 235 -5.37 -12.36 -12.76
C VAL A 235 -4.75 -13.02 -14.00
N ARG A 236 -4.91 -12.40 -15.17
CA ARG A 236 -4.40 -12.94 -16.44
C ARG A 236 -2.91 -12.68 -16.64
N GLN A 237 -2.39 -11.50 -16.23
CA GLN A 237 -1.06 -11.03 -16.65
C GLN A 237 -0.01 -11.02 -15.52
N LEU A 238 -0.41 -11.00 -14.25
CA LEU A 238 0.51 -10.82 -13.12
C LEU A 238 0.74 -12.10 -12.31
N PHE A 239 0.48 -13.24 -12.93
CA PHE A 239 0.82 -14.57 -12.40
C PHE A 239 1.57 -15.38 -13.44
N ASP A 240 2.46 -16.27 -13.00
CA ASP A 240 3.10 -17.24 -13.88
C ASP A 240 2.17 -18.45 -14.17
N GLU A 241 2.61 -19.36 -15.05
CA GLU A 241 1.88 -20.56 -15.42
C GLU A 241 1.56 -21.47 -14.22
N SER A 242 2.35 -21.39 -13.16
CA SER A 242 2.15 -22.11 -11.89
C SER A 242 1.22 -21.36 -10.91
N GLY A 243 0.64 -20.23 -11.30
CA GLY A 243 -0.23 -19.41 -10.46
C GLY A 243 0.48 -18.57 -9.39
N ARG A 244 1.78 -18.34 -9.51
CA ARG A 244 2.57 -17.54 -8.56
C ARG A 244 2.60 -16.08 -8.97
N PRO A 245 2.54 -15.14 -8.02
CA PRO A 245 2.74 -13.72 -8.32
C PRO A 245 4.05 -13.47 -9.07
N ARG A 246 4.00 -12.79 -10.21
CA ARG A 246 5.16 -12.36 -11.01
C ARG A 246 5.34 -10.86 -10.89
N PRO A 247 6.58 -10.34 -10.84
CA PRO A 247 6.83 -8.93 -10.54
C PRO A 247 6.30 -7.96 -11.59
N PHE A 248 6.32 -8.35 -12.87
CA PHE A 248 5.98 -7.47 -13.98
C PHE A 248 5.14 -8.16 -15.04
N ALA A 249 4.13 -7.48 -15.55
CA ALA A 249 3.52 -7.77 -16.84
C ALA A 249 4.31 -7.08 -17.98
N VAL A 250 4.65 -5.79 -17.78
CA VAL A 250 5.54 -5.02 -18.66
C VAL A 250 6.73 -4.56 -17.82
N ALA A 251 7.90 -5.16 -18.04
CA ALA A 251 9.09 -4.90 -17.23
C ALA A 251 9.86 -3.66 -17.74
N PRO A 252 10.32 -2.76 -16.84
CA PRO A 252 11.12 -1.59 -17.23
C PRO A 252 12.57 -1.95 -17.61
N ARG A 253 13.03 -3.13 -17.21
CA ARG A 253 14.41 -3.62 -17.37
C ARG A 253 14.50 -5.11 -17.05
N LEU A 254 15.63 -5.73 -17.38
CA LEU A 254 15.96 -7.07 -16.90
C LEU A 254 16.04 -7.09 -15.36
N THR A 255 15.45 -8.11 -14.75
CA THR A 255 15.47 -8.34 -13.31
C THR A 255 16.26 -9.61 -12.99
N VAL A 256 16.96 -9.59 -11.84
CA VAL A 256 17.74 -10.74 -11.35
C VAL A 256 16.92 -11.66 -10.44
N TYR A 257 15.65 -11.36 -10.23
CA TYR A 257 14.72 -12.15 -9.43
C TYR A 257 13.49 -12.55 -10.24
N ARG A 258 12.93 -13.71 -9.91
CA ARG A 258 11.73 -14.27 -10.53
C ARG A 258 10.45 -13.89 -9.80
N HIS A 259 10.52 -13.84 -8.45
CA HIS A 259 9.41 -13.53 -7.57
C HIS A 259 9.91 -12.71 -6.38
N GLU A 260 9.04 -11.88 -5.84
CA GLU A 260 9.31 -11.04 -4.68
C GLU A 260 8.22 -11.22 -3.62
N LEU A 261 8.60 -11.29 -2.34
CA LEU A 261 7.66 -11.47 -1.23
C LEU A 261 6.63 -10.32 -1.16
N TYR A 262 7.02 -9.15 -1.64
CA TYR A 262 6.13 -7.99 -1.67
C TYR A 262 4.90 -8.23 -2.55
N ASP A 263 5.07 -8.86 -3.71
CA ASP A 263 3.97 -9.21 -4.61
C ASP A 263 3.00 -10.19 -3.95
N TYR A 264 3.51 -11.16 -3.19
CA TYR A 264 2.69 -12.09 -2.39
C TYR A 264 1.88 -11.36 -1.33
N ALA A 265 2.51 -10.44 -0.60
CA ALA A 265 1.84 -9.66 0.43
C ALA A 265 0.71 -8.80 -0.16
N GLU A 266 0.96 -8.15 -1.30
CA GLU A 266 -0.02 -7.29 -1.95
C GLU A 266 -1.16 -8.09 -2.62
N CYS A 267 -0.86 -9.26 -3.18
CA CYS A 267 -1.87 -10.20 -3.67
C CYS A 267 -2.81 -10.64 -2.54
N ILE A 268 -2.27 -11.10 -1.40
CA ILE A 268 -3.07 -11.53 -0.25
C ILE A 268 -3.95 -10.39 0.24
N ASN A 269 -3.42 -9.17 0.32
CA ASN A 269 -4.18 -8.01 0.79
C ASN A 269 -5.33 -7.64 -0.16
N LEU A 270 -5.03 -7.52 -1.47
CA LEU A 270 -6.03 -7.21 -2.50
C LEU A 270 -7.13 -8.28 -2.55
N ALA A 271 -6.74 -9.55 -2.60
CA ALA A 271 -7.70 -10.64 -2.70
C ALA A 271 -8.55 -10.80 -1.43
N THR A 272 -8.00 -10.46 -0.26
CA THR A 272 -8.78 -10.39 0.98
C THR A 272 -9.81 -9.26 0.93
N LEU A 273 -9.40 -8.08 0.47
CA LEU A 273 -10.29 -6.91 0.36
C LEU A 273 -11.47 -7.16 -0.62
N LEU A 274 -11.22 -7.88 -1.71
CA LEU A 274 -12.22 -8.19 -2.75
C LEU A 274 -12.80 -9.61 -2.64
N ARG A 275 -12.63 -10.26 -1.50
CA ARG A 275 -13.01 -11.65 -1.28
C ARG A 275 -14.48 -11.92 -1.65
N GLY A 276 -14.70 -13.01 -2.39
CA GLY A 276 -16.02 -13.44 -2.85
C GLY A 276 -16.59 -12.64 -4.03
N ARG A 277 -15.93 -11.57 -4.48
CA ARG A 277 -16.36 -10.81 -5.67
C ARG A 277 -15.88 -11.45 -6.97
N PHE A 278 -14.69 -12.05 -6.97
CA PHE A 278 -14.03 -12.57 -8.16
C PHE A 278 -13.45 -13.96 -7.91
N ALA A 279 -14.13 -15.01 -8.35
CA ALA A 279 -13.71 -16.41 -8.13
C ALA A 279 -12.26 -16.69 -8.58
N ALA A 280 -11.83 -16.09 -9.70
CA ALA A 280 -10.46 -16.24 -10.18
C ALA A 280 -9.43 -15.59 -9.25
N LEU A 281 -9.76 -14.47 -8.61
CA LEU A 281 -8.90 -13.81 -7.63
C LEU A 281 -8.82 -14.63 -6.33
N ASP A 282 -9.94 -15.22 -5.89
CA ASP A 282 -9.97 -16.12 -4.73
C ASP A 282 -9.12 -17.37 -4.94
N GLN A 283 -9.10 -17.92 -6.18
CA GLN A 283 -8.20 -19.02 -6.55
C GLN A 283 -6.73 -18.60 -6.49
N ARG A 284 -6.39 -17.37 -6.95
CA ARG A 284 -5.03 -16.82 -6.83
C ARG A 284 -4.62 -16.62 -5.38
N LEU A 285 -5.52 -16.19 -4.51
CA LEU A 285 -5.28 -16.11 -3.07
C LEU A 285 -4.89 -17.46 -2.49
N ALA A 286 -5.67 -18.51 -2.77
CA ALA A 286 -5.40 -19.85 -2.28
C ALA A 286 -4.02 -20.35 -2.73
N SER A 287 -3.72 -20.29 -4.04
CA SER A 287 -2.42 -20.73 -4.58
C SER A 287 -1.24 -19.90 -4.06
N THR A 288 -1.45 -18.60 -3.83
CA THR A 288 -0.42 -17.71 -3.26
C THR A 288 -0.10 -18.08 -1.81
N LEU A 289 -1.11 -18.37 -0.99
CA LEU A 289 -0.93 -18.81 0.39
C LEU A 289 -0.25 -20.17 0.47
N ASP A 290 -0.65 -21.13 -0.36
CA ASP A 290 -0.03 -22.46 -0.41
C ASP A 290 1.47 -22.36 -0.76
N ASP A 291 1.82 -21.63 -1.80
CA ASP A 291 3.21 -21.42 -2.20
C ASP A 291 4.01 -20.65 -1.14
N LEU A 292 3.41 -19.63 -0.51
CA LEU A 292 4.03 -18.84 0.56
C LEU A 292 4.47 -19.74 1.71
N PHE A 293 3.58 -20.54 2.24
CA PHE A 293 3.89 -21.39 3.40
C PHE A 293 4.77 -22.59 3.05
N ALA A 294 4.64 -23.15 1.86
CA ALA A 294 5.46 -24.27 1.41
C ALA A 294 6.92 -23.90 1.14
N ARG A 295 7.18 -22.69 0.58
CA ARG A 295 8.52 -22.41 0.05
C ARG A 295 9.18 -21.14 0.57
N TRP A 296 8.42 -20.14 1.03
CA TRP A 296 8.98 -18.85 1.45
C TRP A 296 9.30 -18.79 2.94
N ARG A 297 8.57 -19.54 3.75
CA ARG A 297 8.79 -19.60 5.19
C ARG A 297 10.11 -20.29 5.51
N LYS A 298 10.88 -19.70 6.41
CA LYS A 298 12.12 -20.27 6.98
C LYS A 298 11.82 -21.01 8.29
N SER A 299 12.80 -21.79 8.75
CA SER A 299 12.70 -22.55 10.01
C SER A 299 12.53 -21.65 11.25
N ASP A 300 13.07 -20.42 11.21
CA ASP A 300 12.93 -19.41 12.27
C ASP A 300 11.57 -18.68 12.24
N GLY A 301 10.65 -19.05 11.33
CA GLY A 301 9.33 -18.45 11.17
C GLY A 301 9.32 -17.18 10.30
N SER A 302 10.46 -16.59 9.98
CA SER A 302 10.53 -15.46 9.05
C SER A 302 10.40 -15.91 7.59
N PHE A 303 10.27 -14.96 6.68
CA PHE A 303 10.10 -15.24 5.25
C PHE A 303 11.31 -14.78 4.44
N ARG A 304 11.58 -15.49 3.34
CA ARG A 304 12.55 -15.10 2.32
C ARG A 304 12.04 -13.85 1.60
N SER A 305 12.96 -12.99 1.14
CA SER A 305 12.56 -11.74 0.48
C SER A 305 12.36 -11.86 -1.02
N ARG A 306 13.22 -12.63 -1.71
CA ARG A 306 13.15 -12.80 -3.16
C ARG A 306 13.56 -14.19 -3.59
N LYS A 307 12.90 -14.71 -4.63
CA LYS A 307 13.39 -15.85 -5.42
C LYS A 307 14.25 -15.29 -6.54
N LEU A 308 15.56 -15.46 -6.42
CA LEU A 308 16.51 -15.06 -7.47
C LEU A 308 16.49 -16.06 -8.65
N ILE A 309 17.14 -15.71 -9.74
CA ILE A 309 17.39 -16.65 -10.84
C ILE A 309 18.12 -17.88 -10.29
N LEU A 310 19.14 -17.67 -9.46
CA LEU A 310 19.85 -18.71 -8.73
C LEU A 310 19.70 -18.46 -7.20
N GLY A 311 19.05 -19.39 -6.49
CA GLY A 311 18.92 -19.33 -5.03
C GLY A 311 17.85 -18.36 -4.53
N TRP A 312 18.08 -17.85 -3.31
CA TRP A 312 17.17 -17.01 -2.56
C TRP A 312 17.86 -15.80 -1.94
N ASP A 313 17.21 -14.66 -1.92
CA ASP A 313 17.55 -13.56 -1.04
C ASP A 313 16.84 -13.78 0.31
N ASN A 314 17.64 -13.97 1.37
CA ASN A 314 17.17 -14.22 2.73
C ASN A 314 17.25 -12.98 3.64
N VAL A 315 17.57 -11.81 3.10
CA VAL A 315 17.61 -10.56 3.87
C VAL A 315 16.21 -10.21 4.37
N PRO A 316 15.99 -10.10 5.69
CA PRO A 316 14.68 -9.78 6.24
C PRO A 316 14.38 -8.28 6.09
N MET A 317 13.92 -7.87 4.93
CA MET A 317 13.57 -6.48 4.65
C MET A 317 12.22 -6.14 5.27
N HIS A 318 12.21 -5.33 6.32
CA HIS A 318 10.96 -4.96 7.00
C HIS A 318 10.07 -4.07 6.13
N ARG A 319 10.66 -3.08 5.42
CA ARG A 319 9.88 -2.15 4.62
C ARG A 319 9.14 -2.80 3.45
N TRP A 320 9.81 -3.63 2.66
CA TRP A 320 9.27 -4.13 1.40
C TRP A 320 8.72 -5.55 1.43
N ALA A 321 8.82 -6.24 2.54
CA ALA A 321 8.37 -7.61 2.54
C ALA A 321 7.72 -8.01 3.86
N GLN A 322 8.47 -8.01 4.97
CA GLN A 322 7.98 -8.60 6.21
C GLN A 322 6.78 -7.85 6.82
N ALA A 323 6.81 -6.52 6.85
CA ALA A 323 5.75 -5.72 7.46
C ALA A 323 4.44 -5.79 6.66
N GLN A 324 4.53 -5.69 5.32
CA GLN A 324 3.37 -5.84 4.43
C GLN A 324 2.77 -7.23 4.53
N LEU A 325 3.62 -8.26 4.54
CA LEU A 325 3.14 -9.64 4.68
C LEU A 325 2.45 -9.86 6.02
N PHE A 326 3.04 -9.38 7.12
CA PHE A 326 2.43 -9.46 8.44
C PHE A 326 1.03 -8.81 8.46
N ARG A 327 0.91 -7.57 7.95
CA ARG A 327 -0.38 -6.89 7.82
C ARG A 327 -1.36 -7.71 7.00
N SER A 328 -0.93 -8.21 5.84
CA SER A 328 -1.80 -8.91 4.90
C SER A 328 -2.32 -10.24 5.46
N LEU A 329 -1.47 -11.00 6.16
CA LEU A 329 -1.88 -12.23 6.83
C LEU A 329 -2.81 -11.97 8.02
N ALA A 330 -2.54 -10.92 8.81
CA ALA A 330 -3.41 -10.53 9.92
C ALA A 330 -4.79 -10.07 9.41
N PHE A 331 -4.83 -9.29 8.33
CA PHE A 331 -6.08 -8.88 7.67
C PHE A 331 -6.84 -10.07 7.11
N PHE A 332 -6.16 -11.00 6.44
CA PHE A 332 -6.78 -12.23 5.94
C PHE A 332 -7.40 -13.06 7.07
N GLN A 333 -6.70 -13.19 8.20
CA GLN A 333 -7.22 -13.88 9.37
C GLN A 333 -8.47 -13.18 9.93
N ALA A 334 -8.46 -11.86 10.05
CA ALA A 334 -9.59 -11.07 10.53
C ALA A 334 -10.82 -11.27 9.63
N ALA A 335 -10.68 -11.10 8.32
CA ALA A 335 -11.76 -11.26 7.37
C ALA A 335 -12.36 -12.68 7.35
N ARG A 336 -11.55 -13.71 7.63
CA ARG A 336 -12.06 -15.08 7.76
C ARG A 336 -12.95 -15.28 8.99
N LEU A 337 -12.59 -14.70 10.12
CA LEU A 337 -13.33 -14.87 11.37
C LEU A 337 -14.66 -14.10 11.32
N GLU A 338 -14.70 -12.91 10.73
CA GLU A 338 -15.93 -12.16 10.51
C GLU A 338 -16.94 -12.93 9.65
N SER A 339 -16.47 -13.60 8.58
CA SER A 339 -17.35 -14.40 7.71
C SER A 339 -17.93 -15.64 8.39
N VAL A 340 -17.23 -16.23 9.35
CA VAL A 340 -17.75 -17.38 10.15
C VAL A 340 -18.74 -16.90 11.20
N GLY A 341 -18.50 -15.74 11.85
CA GLY A 341 -19.39 -15.15 12.84
C GLY A 341 -20.72 -14.64 12.26
N SER A 342 -20.77 -14.25 10.98
CA SER A 342 -21.99 -13.81 10.30
C SER A 342 -22.87 -14.97 9.77
N THR A 343 -22.41 -16.21 9.87
CA THR A 343 -23.12 -17.41 9.38
C THR A 343 -23.74 -18.21 10.55
N LEU A 344 -23.54 -17.81 11.80
CA LEU A 344 -24.15 -18.34 13.03
C LEU A 344 -25.18 -17.36 13.59
#